data_b6e191b5002c1665006775110d25bae3
#
_entry.id   b6e191b5002c1665006775110d25bae3
#
_cell.length_a   1.000
_cell.length_b   1.000
_cell.length_c   1.000
_cell.angle_alpha   90.00
_cell.angle_beta   90.00
_cell.angle_gamma   90.00
#
_symmetry.space_group_name_H-M   'P 1'
#
loop_
_entity.id
_entity.type
_entity.pdbx_description
1 polymer ?
#
loop_
_entity_poly.entity_id
_entity_poly.type
_entity_poly.pdbx_seq_one_letter_code
_entity_poly.pdbx_strand_id
1 'polypeptide(L)'
;MMPATILPVLFFYLFAGVCVACAFMVIAAKNPVHSVLFLILAFVNAAGLFMLMGAEFLAMILIVVYVGAVLVLFLFVVMMLDVDFAELRQGFLQYLPIGVLVGVVFLAELLLVVGAWVIGPGLPQSITSPIPGNLTNTEALGRVLYTQYVYYFQASGVVLLVAMIGAIVLTLRHKPNIKRQNISDQVARTKGTAMEVRWLSLVVMIRSPSVAVVRAHE
;
A
#
# COMPACT_ATOMS: atom_id res chain seq x y z
N MET A 1 -41.82 -15.29 -11.71
CA MET A 1 -41.28 -14.12 -10.98
C MET A 1 -40.37 -14.66 -9.91
N MET A 2 -39.04 -14.48 -10.05
CA MET A 2 -38.11 -14.76 -8.95
C MET A 2 -38.43 -13.74 -7.83
N PRO A 3 -38.62 -14.19 -6.59
CA PRO A 3 -38.83 -13.24 -5.50
C PRO A 3 -37.64 -12.30 -5.39
N ALA A 4 -37.91 -11.02 -5.27
CA ALA A 4 -36.86 -9.95 -5.26
C ALA A 4 -35.74 -10.15 -4.22
N THR A 5 -35.90 -11.09 -3.31
CA THR A 5 -34.96 -11.45 -2.26
C THR A 5 -33.91 -12.49 -2.69
N ILE A 6 -34.17 -13.31 -3.75
CA ILE A 6 -33.25 -14.38 -4.14
C ILE A 6 -31.98 -13.80 -4.82
N LEU A 7 -32.15 -12.75 -5.62
CA LEU A 7 -31.03 -12.15 -6.37
C LEU A 7 -29.92 -11.56 -5.44
N PRO A 8 -30.23 -10.73 -4.44
CA PRO A 8 -29.23 -10.24 -3.49
C PRO A 8 -28.52 -11.36 -2.71
N VAL A 9 -29.27 -12.38 -2.30
CA VAL A 9 -28.72 -13.54 -1.57
C VAL A 9 -27.73 -14.32 -2.45
N LEU A 10 -28.06 -14.52 -3.72
CA LEU A 10 -27.18 -15.21 -4.66
C LEU A 10 -25.86 -14.43 -4.87
N PHE A 11 -25.96 -13.10 -5.08
CA PHE A 11 -24.78 -12.26 -5.20
C PHE A 11 -23.95 -12.22 -3.92
N PHE A 12 -24.60 -12.24 -2.76
CA PHE A 12 -23.91 -12.31 -1.47
C PHE A 12 -23.03 -13.57 -1.38
N TYR A 13 -23.58 -14.74 -1.63
CA TYR A 13 -22.82 -15.99 -1.58
C TYR A 13 -21.74 -16.06 -2.65
N LEU A 14 -21.99 -15.51 -3.83
CA LEU A 14 -20.99 -15.43 -4.90
C LEU A 14 -19.81 -14.58 -4.49
N PHE A 15 -20.04 -13.32 -4.06
CA PHE A 15 -18.97 -12.45 -3.64
C PHE A 15 -18.22 -12.95 -2.39
N ALA A 16 -18.95 -13.49 -1.42
CA ALA A 16 -18.37 -14.09 -0.23
C ALA A 16 -17.53 -15.30 -0.55
N GLY A 17 -18.01 -16.22 -1.41
CA GLY A 17 -17.27 -17.40 -1.82
C GLY A 17 -16.00 -17.06 -2.59
N VAL A 18 -16.08 -16.13 -3.55
CA VAL A 18 -14.90 -15.68 -4.30
C VAL A 18 -13.91 -14.97 -3.37
N CYS A 19 -14.39 -14.13 -2.45
CA CYS A 19 -13.53 -13.44 -1.49
C CYS A 19 -12.73 -14.42 -0.62
N VAL A 20 -13.38 -15.44 -0.06
CA VAL A 20 -12.73 -16.49 0.75
C VAL A 20 -11.76 -17.31 -0.08
N ALA A 21 -12.14 -17.72 -1.30
CA ALA A 21 -11.27 -18.45 -2.21
C ALA A 21 -10.02 -17.64 -2.57
N CYS A 22 -10.19 -16.36 -2.89
CA CYS A 22 -9.07 -15.47 -3.17
C CYS A 22 -8.16 -15.27 -1.94
N ALA A 23 -8.72 -15.10 -0.74
CA ALA A 23 -7.94 -14.99 0.50
C ALA A 23 -7.08 -16.23 0.73
N PHE A 24 -7.61 -17.44 0.47
CA PHE A 24 -6.83 -18.66 0.52
C PHE A 24 -5.72 -18.68 -0.54
N MET A 25 -6.02 -18.27 -1.78
CA MET A 25 -5.04 -18.23 -2.87
C MET A 25 -3.92 -17.21 -2.63
N VAL A 26 -4.17 -16.12 -1.91
CA VAL A 26 -3.15 -15.16 -1.49
C VAL A 26 -2.04 -15.84 -0.70
N ILE A 27 -2.41 -16.74 0.21
CA ILE A 27 -1.46 -17.48 1.07
C ILE A 27 -0.81 -18.64 0.30
N ALA A 28 -1.57 -19.34 -0.54
CA ALA A 28 -1.12 -20.53 -1.25
C ALA A 28 -0.24 -20.22 -2.47
N ALA A 29 -0.34 -19.04 -3.07
CA ALA A 29 0.38 -18.69 -4.27
C ALA A 29 1.90 -18.66 -4.04
N LYS A 30 2.64 -19.27 -4.97
CA LYS A 30 4.10 -19.33 -4.91
C LYS A 30 4.77 -18.04 -5.36
N ASN A 31 4.13 -17.36 -6.31
CA ASN A 31 4.61 -16.10 -6.87
C ASN A 31 3.91 -14.93 -6.15
N PRO A 32 4.66 -14.00 -5.52
CA PRO A 32 4.08 -12.89 -4.79
C PRO A 32 3.26 -11.93 -5.67
N VAL A 33 3.59 -11.83 -6.95
CA VAL A 33 2.79 -11.04 -7.90
C VAL A 33 1.39 -11.63 -8.04
N HIS A 34 1.27 -12.96 -8.16
CA HIS A 34 -0.03 -13.63 -8.20
C HIS A 34 -0.78 -13.49 -6.87
N SER A 35 -0.08 -13.56 -5.72
CA SER A 35 -0.68 -13.29 -4.40
C SER A 35 -1.34 -11.92 -4.36
N VAL A 36 -0.65 -10.87 -4.83
CA VAL A 36 -1.21 -9.52 -4.86
C VAL A 36 -2.41 -9.42 -5.80
N LEU A 37 -2.39 -10.08 -6.97
CA LEU A 37 -3.55 -10.09 -7.87
C LEU A 37 -4.77 -10.77 -7.24
N PHE A 38 -4.58 -11.88 -6.51
CA PHE A 38 -5.68 -12.49 -5.75
C PHE A 38 -6.16 -11.59 -4.61
N LEU A 39 -5.26 -10.84 -3.97
CA LEU A 39 -5.62 -9.87 -2.95
C LEU A 39 -6.46 -8.72 -3.52
N ILE A 40 -6.10 -8.20 -4.69
CA ILE A 40 -6.90 -7.21 -5.41
C ILE A 40 -8.31 -7.75 -5.67
N LEU A 41 -8.41 -8.97 -6.18
CA LEU A 41 -9.69 -9.60 -6.46
C LEU A 41 -10.52 -9.81 -5.19
N ALA A 42 -9.89 -10.18 -4.06
CA ALA A 42 -10.55 -10.29 -2.77
C ALA A 42 -11.16 -8.95 -2.31
N PHE A 43 -10.40 -7.85 -2.42
CA PHE A 43 -10.90 -6.51 -2.05
C PHE A 43 -12.02 -6.02 -2.95
N VAL A 44 -11.99 -6.30 -4.25
CA VAL A 44 -13.07 -5.95 -5.19
C VAL A 44 -14.36 -6.70 -4.80
N ASN A 45 -14.27 -7.98 -4.45
CA ASN A 45 -15.43 -8.75 -3.99
C ASN A 45 -15.94 -8.26 -2.63
N ALA A 46 -15.04 -7.89 -1.71
CA ALA A 46 -15.41 -7.26 -0.43
C ALA A 46 -16.15 -5.94 -0.63
N ALA A 47 -15.70 -5.11 -1.59
CA ALA A 47 -16.43 -3.89 -1.95
C ALA A 47 -17.83 -4.19 -2.48
N GLY A 48 -18.00 -5.26 -3.27
CA GLY A 48 -19.31 -5.74 -3.70
C GLY A 48 -20.23 -6.12 -2.52
N LEU A 49 -19.67 -6.78 -1.49
CA LEU A 49 -20.41 -7.10 -0.26
C LEU A 49 -20.82 -5.82 0.50
N PHE A 50 -19.95 -4.81 0.60
CA PHE A 50 -20.30 -3.52 1.21
C PHE A 50 -21.40 -2.80 0.43
N MET A 51 -21.41 -2.86 -0.90
CA MET A 51 -22.50 -2.32 -1.72
C MET A 51 -23.83 -3.02 -1.43
N LEU A 52 -23.82 -4.36 -1.30
CA LEU A 52 -25.04 -5.11 -0.93
C LEU A 52 -25.59 -4.75 0.46
N MET A 53 -24.72 -4.32 1.37
CA MET A 53 -25.11 -3.84 2.70
C MET A 53 -25.55 -2.38 2.72
N GLY A 54 -25.55 -1.66 1.58
CA GLY A 54 -25.90 -0.24 1.51
C GLY A 54 -24.78 0.69 1.99
N ALA A 55 -23.55 0.18 2.21
CA ALA A 55 -22.39 0.95 2.61
C ALA A 55 -21.60 1.43 1.38
N GLU A 56 -22.24 2.19 0.49
CA GLU A 56 -21.71 2.61 -0.80
C GLU A 56 -20.40 3.40 -0.67
N PHE A 57 -20.36 4.35 0.27
CA PHE A 57 -19.17 5.17 0.50
C PHE A 57 -17.95 4.32 0.91
N LEU A 58 -18.17 3.34 1.79
CA LEU A 58 -17.10 2.45 2.24
C LEU A 58 -16.61 1.54 1.10
N ALA A 59 -17.53 1.04 0.27
CA ALA A 59 -17.20 0.26 -0.92
C ALA A 59 -16.30 1.04 -1.89
N MET A 60 -16.66 2.31 -2.16
CA MET A 60 -15.90 3.18 -3.06
C MET A 60 -14.50 3.51 -2.51
N ILE A 61 -14.38 3.80 -1.21
CA ILE A 61 -13.07 4.00 -0.58
C ILE A 61 -12.21 2.74 -0.70
N LEU A 62 -12.78 1.57 -0.48
CA LEU A 62 -12.06 0.31 -0.59
C LEU A 62 -11.49 0.12 -2.01
N ILE A 63 -12.26 0.42 -3.04
CA ILE A 63 -11.78 0.31 -4.43
C ILE A 63 -10.74 1.39 -4.76
N VAL A 64 -11.03 2.65 -4.47
CA VAL A 64 -10.16 3.76 -4.89
C VAL A 64 -8.84 3.78 -4.11
N VAL A 65 -8.91 3.66 -2.79
CA VAL A 65 -7.74 3.80 -1.92
C VAL A 65 -6.99 2.47 -1.78
N TYR A 66 -7.69 1.40 -1.36
CA TYR A 66 -7.02 0.12 -1.11
C TYR A 66 -6.59 -0.56 -2.41
N VAL A 67 -7.50 -0.73 -3.36
CA VAL A 67 -7.18 -1.37 -4.63
C VAL A 67 -6.38 -0.43 -5.52
N GLY A 68 -6.85 0.79 -5.75
CA GLY A 68 -6.27 1.72 -6.71
C GLY A 68 -4.92 2.30 -6.29
N ALA A 69 -4.74 2.67 -5.03
CA ALA A 69 -3.50 3.28 -4.57
C ALA A 69 -2.57 2.27 -3.88
N VAL A 70 -3.04 1.60 -2.82
CA VAL A 70 -2.16 0.80 -1.94
C VAL A 70 -1.73 -0.49 -2.61
N LEU A 71 -2.67 -1.29 -3.14
CA LEU A 71 -2.34 -2.58 -3.74
C LEU A 71 -1.60 -2.45 -5.07
N VAL A 72 -1.93 -1.44 -5.88
CA VAL A 72 -1.17 -1.18 -7.12
C VAL A 72 0.25 -0.74 -6.78
N LEU A 73 0.45 0.15 -5.79
CA LEU A 73 1.79 0.51 -5.33
C LEU A 73 2.55 -0.73 -4.82
N PHE A 74 1.89 -1.56 -4.00
CA PHE A 74 2.48 -2.79 -3.49
C PHE A 74 2.85 -3.76 -4.62
N LEU A 75 2.02 -3.89 -5.65
CA LEU A 75 2.31 -4.68 -6.84
C LEU A 75 3.59 -4.21 -7.55
N PHE A 76 3.74 -2.88 -7.74
CA PHE A 76 4.95 -2.31 -8.32
C PHE A 76 6.18 -2.61 -7.46
N VAL A 77 6.09 -2.43 -6.15
CA VAL A 77 7.20 -2.70 -5.22
C VAL A 77 7.62 -4.17 -5.31
N VAL A 78 6.67 -5.10 -5.22
CA VAL A 78 6.96 -6.56 -5.28
C VAL A 78 7.54 -6.96 -6.64
N MET A 79 7.10 -6.35 -7.72
CA MET A 79 7.63 -6.62 -9.06
C MET A 79 9.05 -6.07 -9.24
N MET A 80 9.39 -4.96 -8.57
CA MET A 80 10.72 -4.35 -8.64
C MET A 80 11.72 -4.97 -7.65
N LEU A 81 11.26 -5.71 -6.64
CA LEU A 81 12.10 -6.40 -5.69
C LEU A 81 12.64 -7.69 -6.33
N ASP A 82 13.94 -7.71 -6.60
CA ASP A 82 14.67 -8.91 -7.03
C ASP A 82 15.00 -9.76 -5.79
N VAL A 83 13.98 -10.47 -5.26
CA VAL A 83 14.12 -11.34 -4.08
C VAL A 83 14.11 -12.78 -4.52
N ASP A 84 15.11 -13.53 -4.09
CA ASP A 84 15.13 -14.99 -4.28
C ASP A 84 14.14 -15.67 -3.33
N PHE A 85 12.92 -15.92 -3.84
CA PHE A 85 11.85 -16.56 -3.06
C PHE A 85 12.14 -18.02 -2.69
N ALA A 86 13.13 -18.64 -3.31
CA ALA A 86 13.55 -19.99 -2.97
C ALA A 86 14.27 -20.01 -1.60
N GLU A 87 15.08 -19.00 -1.30
CA GLU A 87 15.74 -18.86 0.00
C GLU A 87 14.76 -18.57 1.15
N LEU A 88 13.71 -17.79 0.91
CA LEU A 88 12.71 -17.46 1.94
C LEU A 88 11.89 -18.68 2.41
N ARG A 89 11.89 -19.77 1.63
CA ARG A 89 11.20 -21.02 2.00
C ARG A 89 12.07 -21.99 2.79
N GLN A 90 13.36 -21.72 2.89
CA GLN A 90 14.26 -22.53 3.69
C GLN A 90 13.94 -22.31 5.18
N GLY A 91 13.59 -23.37 5.88
CA GLY A 91 13.24 -23.33 7.30
C GLY A 91 11.76 -23.31 7.63
N PHE A 92 10.85 -23.36 6.66
CA PHE A 92 9.39 -23.40 6.90
C PHE A 92 8.98 -24.49 7.90
N LEU A 93 9.54 -25.70 7.77
CA LEU A 93 9.25 -26.82 8.67
C LEU A 93 9.71 -26.58 10.11
N GLN A 94 10.77 -25.79 10.31
CA GLN A 94 11.31 -25.51 11.64
C GLN A 94 10.40 -24.58 12.43
N TYR A 95 9.72 -23.62 11.78
CA TYR A 95 8.82 -22.67 12.41
C TYR A 95 7.35 -23.09 12.39
N LEU A 96 7.03 -24.18 11.69
CA LEU A 96 5.67 -24.70 11.55
C LEU A 96 4.98 -24.97 12.91
N PRO A 97 5.61 -25.60 13.92
CA PRO A 97 4.92 -25.87 15.19
C PRO A 97 4.55 -24.59 15.93
N ILE A 98 5.41 -23.56 15.90
CA ILE A 98 5.12 -22.26 16.53
C ILE A 98 4.01 -21.55 15.74
N GLY A 99 4.07 -21.58 14.42
CA GLY A 99 3.04 -20.99 13.56
C GLY A 99 1.66 -21.62 13.75
N VAL A 100 1.61 -22.96 13.87
CA VAL A 100 0.36 -23.67 14.13
C VAL A 100 -0.20 -23.32 15.51
N LEU A 101 0.65 -23.26 16.53
CA LEU A 101 0.21 -22.90 17.88
C LEU A 101 -0.42 -21.49 17.92
N VAL A 102 0.25 -20.51 17.31
CA VAL A 102 -0.28 -19.13 17.21
C VAL A 102 -1.57 -19.10 16.40
N GLY A 103 -1.63 -19.84 15.29
CA GLY A 103 -2.82 -19.92 14.45
C GLY A 103 -4.02 -20.54 15.18
N VAL A 104 -3.81 -21.60 15.99
CA VAL A 104 -4.86 -22.24 16.79
C VAL A 104 -5.37 -21.29 17.88
N VAL A 105 -4.47 -20.58 18.58
CA VAL A 105 -4.86 -19.60 19.60
C VAL A 105 -5.71 -18.49 18.97
N PHE A 106 -5.27 -17.93 17.84
CA PHE A 106 -6.02 -16.89 17.12
C PHE A 106 -7.37 -17.39 16.60
N LEU A 107 -7.41 -18.62 16.06
CA LEU A 107 -8.66 -19.23 15.62
C LEU A 107 -9.63 -19.45 16.80
N ALA A 108 -9.15 -19.93 17.94
CA ALA A 108 -9.97 -20.10 19.14
C ALA A 108 -10.54 -18.77 19.63
N GLU A 109 -9.73 -17.71 19.64
CA GLU A 109 -10.16 -16.36 20.00
C GLU A 109 -11.25 -15.86 19.07
N LEU A 110 -11.08 -15.99 17.74
CA LEU A 110 -12.10 -15.63 16.77
C LEU A 110 -13.40 -16.41 16.96
N LEU A 111 -13.31 -17.72 17.18
CA LEU A 111 -14.50 -18.57 17.40
C LEU A 111 -15.23 -18.17 18.70
N LEU A 112 -14.51 -17.81 19.75
CA LEU A 112 -15.11 -17.33 21.00
C LEU A 112 -15.83 -16.00 20.79
N VAL A 113 -15.21 -15.04 20.08
CA VAL A 113 -15.83 -13.75 19.81
C VAL A 113 -17.08 -13.89 18.94
N VAL A 114 -16.98 -14.64 17.83
CA VAL A 114 -18.12 -14.87 16.92
C VAL A 114 -19.20 -15.70 17.63
N GLY A 115 -18.82 -16.71 18.40
CA GLY A 115 -19.76 -17.54 19.18
C GLY A 115 -20.49 -16.72 20.22
N ALA A 116 -19.80 -15.87 20.97
CA ALA A 116 -20.40 -14.95 21.93
C ALA A 116 -21.38 -13.98 21.25
N TRP A 117 -21.09 -13.57 20.03
CA TRP A 117 -21.96 -12.65 19.26
C TRP A 117 -23.22 -13.34 18.74
N VAL A 118 -23.10 -14.61 18.34
CA VAL A 118 -24.25 -15.43 17.86
C VAL A 118 -25.14 -15.92 19.00
N ILE A 119 -24.56 -16.27 20.16
CA ILE A 119 -25.29 -16.83 21.31
C ILE A 119 -25.72 -15.76 22.30
N GLY A 120 -25.08 -14.59 22.29
CA GLY A 120 -25.40 -13.48 23.18
C GLY A 120 -26.80 -12.90 22.95
N PRO A 121 -27.43 -12.34 23.99
CA PRO A 121 -28.66 -11.60 23.83
C PRO A 121 -28.42 -10.48 22.82
N GLY A 122 -29.25 -10.43 21.77
CA GLY A 122 -29.08 -9.51 20.62
C GLY A 122 -28.71 -8.10 21.06
N LEU A 123 -27.75 -7.51 20.37
CA LEU A 123 -27.34 -6.13 20.62
C LEU A 123 -28.56 -5.23 20.61
N PRO A 124 -28.67 -4.28 21.55
CA PRO A 124 -29.82 -3.37 21.60
C PRO A 124 -29.98 -2.69 20.23
N GLN A 125 -31.19 -2.69 19.71
CA GLN A 125 -31.53 -2.02 18.43
C GLN A 125 -31.19 -0.51 18.41
N SER A 126 -30.87 0.07 19.57
CA SER A 126 -30.43 1.44 19.73
C SER A 126 -29.08 1.76 19.05
N ILE A 127 -28.31 0.74 18.63
CA ILE A 127 -27.04 0.92 17.89
C ILE A 127 -27.31 1.12 16.38
N THR A 128 -28.45 0.72 15.88
CA THR A 128 -28.85 0.97 14.50
C THR A 128 -29.50 2.33 14.37
N SER A 129 -28.73 3.32 13.89
CA SER A 129 -29.31 4.60 13.42
C SER A 129 -29.61 4.45 11.91
N PRO A 130 -30.85 4.12 11.51
CA PRO A 130 -31.16 3.99 10.10
C PRO A 130 -30.99 5.34 9.40
N ILE A 131 -30.38 5.32 8.23
CA ILE A 131 -30.22 6.50 7.38
C ILE A 131 -31.65 6.93 6.95
N PRO A 132 -32.05 8.20 7.17
CA PRO A 132 -33.31 8.70 6.68
C PRO A 132 -33.45 8.48 5.18
N GLY A 133 -34.59 7.97 4.70
CA GLY A 133 -34.80 7.58 3.30
C GLY A 133 -34.66 8.70 2.26
N ASN A 134 -34.52 9.94 2.69
CA ASN A 134 -34.29 11.13 1.87
C ASN A 134 -32.80 11.52 1.73
N LEU A 135 -31.87 10.79 2.36
CA LEU A 135 -30.44 11.08 2.33
C LEU A 135 -29.67 9.93 1.67
N THR A 136 -28.66 10.28 0.90
CA THR A 136 -27.71 9.29 0.41
C THR A 136 -26.76 8.84 1.53
N ASN A 137 -26.22 7.62 1.42
CA ASN A 137 -25.25 7.09 2.40
C ASN A 137 -24.08 8.05 2.62
N THR A 138 -23.52 8.63 1.54
CA THR A 138 -22.41 9.58 1.58
C THR A 138 -22.76 10.87 2.32
N GLU A 139 -23.97 11.41 2.08
CA GLU A 139 -24.44 12.64 2.73
C GLU A 139 -24.69 12.43 4.22
N ALA A 140 -25.33 11.32 4.59
CA ALA A 140 -25.56 10.98 5.98
C ALA A 140 -24.24 10.82 6.77
N LEU A 141 -23.27 10.12 6.20
CA LEU A 141 -21.92 9.97 6.77
C LEU A 141 -21.22 11.33 6.90
N GLY A 142 -21.27 12.17 5.86
CA GLY A 142 -20.64 13.49 5.87
C GLY A 142 -21.20 14.38 6.98
N ARG A 143 -22.52 14.39 7.17
CA ARG A 143 -23.17 15.18 8.23
C ARG A 143 -22.69 14.78 9.64
N VAL A 144 -22.51 13.49 9.89
CA VAL A 144 -22.07 12.98 11.19
C VAL A 144 -20.56 13.17 11.39
N LEU A 145 -19.77 12.90 10.37
CA LEU A 145 -18.29 12.95 10.41
C LEU A 145 -17.78 14.38 10.66
N TYR A 146 -18.36 15.37 9.99
CA TYR A 146 -17.89 16.76 10.09
C TYR A 146 -18.53 17.56 11.25
N THR A 147 -19.47 16.96 12.00
CA THR A 147 -20.11 17.60 13.16
C THR A 147 -19.76 16.89 14.46
N GLN A 148 -20.25 15.65 14.63
CA GLN A 148 -20.09 14.90 15.87
C GLN A 148 -18.70 14.28 16.02
N TYR A 149 -18.10 13.85 14.91
CA TYR A 149 -16.81 13.13 14.89
C TYR A 149 -15.65 13.96 14.30
N VAL A 150 -15.80 15.28 14.25
CA VAL A 150 -14.78 16.20 13.70
C VAL A 150 -13.42 16.04 14.34
N TYR A 151 -13.35 15.74 15.64
CA TYR A 151 -12.11 15.49 16.35
C TYR A 151 -11.35 14.29 15.77
N TYR A 152 -12.05 13.17 15.56
CA TYR A 152 -11.43 11.97 14.97
C TYR A 152 -11.04 12.18 13.51
N PHE A 153 -11.81 12.96 12.78
CA PHE A 153 -11.47 13.35 11.42
C PHE A 153 -10.16 14.16 11.39
N GLN A 154 -10.01 15.15 12.25
CA GLN A 154 -8.77 15.93 12.36
C GLN A 154 -7.58 15.07 12.81
N ALA A 155 -7.78 14.20 13.79
CA ALA A 155 -6.74 13.27 14.25
C ALA A 155 -6.26 12.35 13.12
N SER A 156 -7.16 11.84 12.28
CA SER A 156 -6.78 11.02 11.11
C SER A 156 -5.94 11.82 10.10
N GLY A 157 -6.25 13.10 9.90
CA GLY A 157 -5.44 13.99 9.06
C GLY A 157 -4.02 14.18 9.58
N VAL A 158 -3.85 14.32 10.90
CA VAL A 158 -2.51 14.39 11.52
C VAL A 158 -1.73 13.09 11.36
N VAL A 159 -2.40 11.93 11.51
CA VAL A 159 -1.77 10.61 11.27
C VAL A 159 -1.28 10.50 9.82
N LEU A 160 -2.09 10.91 8.85
CA LEU A 160 -1.69 10.92 7.43
C LEU A 160 -0.50 11.87 7.18
N LEU A 161 -0.48 13.04 7.82
CA LEU A 161 0.64 13.97 7.71
C LEU A 161 1.94 13.34 8.22
N VAL A 162 1.90 12.70 9.39
CA VAL A 162 3.07 12.01 9.97
C VAL A 162 3.52 10.86 9.06
N ALA A 163 2.59 10.08 8.52
CA ALA A 163 2.90 9.00 7.58
C ALA A 163 3.57 9.52 6.30
N MET A 164 3.08 10.64 5.75
CA MET A 164 3.66 11.28 4.58
C MET A 164 5.09 11.80 4.85
N ILE A 165 5.30 12.48 5.99
CA ILE A 165 6.64 12.94 6.39
C ILE A 165 7.57 11.74 6.57
N GLY A 166 7.12 10.68 7.25
CA GLY A 166 7.88 9.44 7.44
C GLY A 166 8.29 8.81 6.12
N ALA A 167 7.37 8.69 5.17
CA ALA A 167 7.66 8.14 3.84
C ALA A 167 8.72 8.95 3.10
N ILE A 168 8.63 10.29 3.12
CA ILE A 168 9.58 11.18 2.46
C ILE A 168 10.96 11.08 3.13
N VAL A 169 11.04 11.13 4.46
CA VAL A 169 12.31 11.11 5.21
C VAL A 169 13.02 9.77 5.05
N LEU A 170 12.30 8.65 5.10
CA LEU A 170 12.88 7.31 4.95
C LEU A 170 13.36 7.01 3.53
N THR A 171 12.73 7.60 2.52
CA THR A 171 13.13 7.42 1.12
C THR A 171 14.17 8.43 0.65
N LEU A 172 14.45 9.45 1.46
CA LEU A 172 15.39 10.52 1.12
C LEU A 172 16.84 10.01 1.11
N ARG A 173 17.38 9.86 -0.08
CA ARG A 173 18.76 9.41 -0.29
C ARG A 173 19.67 10.58 -0.62
N HIS A 174 20.53 10.96 0.33
CA HIS A 174 21.59 11.94 0.08
C HIS A 174 22.80 11.23 -0.55
N LYS A 175 23.21 11.68 -1.74
CA LYS A 175 24.47 11.23 -2.35
C LYS A 175 25.59 12.11 -1.83
N PRO A 176 26.61 11.58 -1.11
CA PRO A 176 27.66 12.40 -0.49
C PRO A 176 28.61 13.07 -1.51
N ASN A 177 28.73 12.53 -2.71
CA ASN A 177 29.70 12.99 -3.72
C ASN A 177 29.04 13.71 -4.92
N ILE A 178 28.00 14.48 -4.71
CA ILE A 178 27.45 15.32 -5.78
C ILE A 178 28.22 16.64 -5.82
N LYS A 179 28.85 16.94 -6.93
CA LYS A 179 29.40 18.27 -7.21
C LYS A 179 28.24 19.26 -7.29
N ARG A 180 27.99 20.00 -6.19
CA ARG A 180 26.98 21.05 -6.16
C ARG A 180 27.53 22.28 -6.85
N GLN A 181 26.73 22.92 -7.69
CA GLN A 181 27.08 24.19 -8.28
C GLN A 181 27.13 25.28 -7.19
N ASN A 182 28.23 26.05 -7.16
CA ASN A 182 28.32 27.27 -6.37
C ASN A 182 28.16 28.46 -7.31
N ILE A 183 27.01 29.10 -7.29
CA ILE A 183 26.66 30.18 -8.22
C ILE A 183 27.62 31.37 -8.06
N SER A 184 28.00 31.71 -6.83
CA SER A 184 28.94 32.82 -6.55
C SER A 184 30.31 32.57 -7.16
N ASP A 185 30.85 31.36 -7.08
CA ASP A 185 32.14 31.00 -7.67
C ASP A 185 32.10 30.98 -9.20
N GLN A 186 30.95 30.57 -9.76
CA GLN A 186 30.73 30.53 -11.21
C GLN A 186 30.63 31.96 -11.81
N VAL A 187 29.92 32.86 -11.13
CA VAL A 187 29.75 34.24 -11.58
C VAL A 187 31.05 35.05 -11.39
N ALA A 188 31.83 34.75 -10.34
CA ALA A 188 33.11 35.42 -10.06
C ALA A 188 34.26 34.98 -10.99
N ARG A 189 34.05 33.97 -11.88
CA ARG A 189 35.09 33.51 -12.80
C ARG A 189 35.44 34.57 -13.83
N THR A 190 36.71 34.89 -13.90
CA THR A 190 37.31 35.73 -14.94
C THR A 190 38.06 34.83 -15.96
N LYS A 191 38.44 35.40 -17.13
CA LYS A 191 39.21 34.66 -18.14
C LYS A 191 40.50 34.02 -17.57
N GLY A 192 41.19 34.71 -16.62
CA GLY A 192 42.41 34.20 -15.98
C GLY A 192 42.16 33.01 -15.03
N THR A 193 40.95 32.92 -14.41
CA THR A 193 40.61 31.85 -13.49
C THR A 193 39.83 30.69 -14.17
N ALA A 194 39.29 30.94 -15.36
CA ALA A 194 38.49 29.97 -16.10
C ALA A 194 39.29 29.12 -17.08
N MET A 195 40.45 29.59 -17.53
CA MET A 195 41.27 28.92 -18.53
C MET A 195 42.65 28.63 -17.97
N GLU A 196 43.03 27.35 -17.95
CA GLU A 196 44.38 26.89 -17.69
C GLU A 196 45.03 26.46 -19.01
N VAL A 197 46.11 27.14 -19.41
CA VAL A 197 46.88 26.76 -20.62
C VAL A 197 47.85 25.67 -20.20
N ARG A 198 47.56 24.42 -20.58
CA ARG A 198 48.49 23.30 -20.41
C ARG A 198 49.22 22.96 -21.72
N TRP A 199 50.52 23.02 -21.72
CA TRP A 199 51.35 22.51 -22.80
C TRP A 199 51.38 20.98 -22.72
N LEU A 200 50.59 20.31 -23.55
CA LEU A 200 50.65 18.86 -23.74
C LEU A 200 51.72 18.55 -24.78
N SER A 201 52.80 17.86 -24.38
CA SER A 201 53.76 17.39 -25.35
C SER A 201 53.08 16.32 -26.22
N LEU A 202 53.29 16.38 -27.53
CA LEU A 202 52.71 15.48 -28.54
C LEU A 202 53.01 14.01 -28.27
N VAL A 203 54.13 13.73 -27.57
CA VAL A 203 54.58 12.38 -27.14
C VAL A 203 53.63 11.74 -26.12
N VAL A 204 53.00 12.53 -25.23
CA VAL A 204 52.03 12.03 -24.24
C VAL A 204 50.71 11.68 -24.91
N MET A 205 50.29 12.43 -25.94
CA MET A 205 49.05 12.19 -26.68
C MET A 205 49.08 10.88 -27.47
N ILE A 206 50.24 10.49 -28.00
CA ILE A 206 50.41 9.25 -28.81
C ILE A 206 50.52 8.03 -27.93
N ARG A 207 51.03 8.16 -26.69
CA ARG A 207 51.31 7.00 -25.83
C ARG A 207 50.17 6.56 -24.91
N SER A 208 49.19 7.42 -24.61
CA SER A 208 48.04 7.00 -23.83
C SER A 208 46.84 7.93 -24.03
N PRO A 209 46.05 7.67 -25.07
CA PRO A 209 44.81 8.44 -25.34
C PRO A 209 43.78 8.32 -24.19
N SER A 210 43.84 7.28 -23.36
CA SER A 210 42.95 7.04 -22.22
C SER A 210 43.27 7.88 -20.98
N VAL A 211 44.52 8.35 -20.79
CA VAL A 211 44.89 9.13 -19.59
C VAL A 211 44.58 10.61 -19.73
N ALA A 212 44.50 11.12 -20.96
CA ALA A 212 44.16 12.52 -21.22
C ALA A 212 42.71 12.88 -20.87
N VAL A 213 41.80 11.90 -20.95
CA VAL A 213 40.38 12.10 -20.64
C VAL A 213 40.07 12.05 -19.14
N VAL A 214 40.85 11.27 -18.37
CA VAL A 214 40.58 11.12 -16.92
C VAL A 214 41.08 12.32 -16.11
N ARG A 215 42.12 13.05 -16.57
CA ARG A 215 42.66 14.21 -15.85
C ARG A 215 42.00 15.54 -16.18
N ALA A 216 41.09 15.58 -17.13
CA ALA A 216 40.28 16.78 -17.40
C ALA A 216 39.11 16.97 -16.44
N HIS A 217 38.94 16.07 -15.46
CA HIS A 217 37.83 16.05 -14.49
C HIS A 217 38.27 16.08 -13.01
N GLU A 218 39.58 16.33 -12.70
CA GLU A 218 39.98 16.63 -11.32
C GLU A 218 40.08 18.13 -11.06
#